data_ad6b24cbdda137934746d9a8b8b8882f
#
_entry.id   ad6b24cbdda137934746d9a8b8b8882f
#
_cell.length_a   1.000
_cell.length_b   1.000
_cell.length_c   1.000
_cell.angle_alpha   90.00
_cell.angle_beta   90.00
_cell.angle_gamma   90.00
#
_symmetry.space_group_name_H-M   'P 1'
#
loop_
_entity.id
_entity.type
_entity.pdbx_description
1 polymer ?
#
loop_
_entity_poly.entity_id
_entity_poly.type
_entity_poly.pdbx_seq_one_letter_code
_entity_poly.pdbx_strand_id
1 'polypeptide(L)'
;MHNPAWYLSTSSRTRYITGALAYFAQGIPKGLLHIALPAWLAVEGVEPTQIAAFLGVIMLPWAFKLLVGPLMDHYEYLPMGKRRPWVLAMQLGMVISLLGMGLIDDPANQIGLLMEVGFVINVFTAAQDVAVDGMCIDLVPIEEEGRLNAYLSFGKAVGWALFTAIIGTLLVTYGTSLTALVCSLGAAVVFVYLLLVRERHGERLLPWTRGEASPKNEPPPSFRQVFVDLNHVLWTRASLVIMLIMFMAGMFSGYGRALMPIAAVQVFDFSTPQWSELNAIMGFAGAVIALFLGPVIDRHGAKSVMGLTILLTGIHAFTLAFTQEMWSNENYVLVMISLWILLLPIIMVCVLALAMSICTSSESATQFAIYMSVCNIGATVGSVFYGSVSGVTDWSQNYALMGLIVFLLLLSILMYRTHGHPEKLLEPKKASKRHLRDIHRH
;
A
#
# COMPACT_ATOMS: atom_id res chain seq x y z
N MET A 1 -36.91 2.83 14.88
CA MET A 1 -36.11 4.06 14.86
C MET A 1 -34.76 3.74 14.23
N HIS A 2 -34.51 4.17 12.99
CA HIS A 2 -33.23 3.93 12.33
C HIS A 2 -32.24 5.00 12.78
N ASN A 3 -31.16 4.61 13.45
CA ASN A 3 -30.12 5.54 13.89
C ASN A 3 -29.32 5.99 12.65
N PRO A 4 -29.33 7.28 12.25
CA PRO A 4 -28.63 7.80 11.08
C PRO A 4 -27.11 7.64 11.16
N ALA A 5 -26.58 7.29 12.33
CA ALA A 5 -25.16 7.11 12.58
C ALA A 5 -24.51 5.94 11.82
N TRP A 6 -25.28 5.02 11.25
CA TRP A 6 -24.76 3.81 10.57
C TRP A 6 -24.76 3.88 9.03
N TYR A 7 -25.04 5.06 8.46
CA TYR A 7 -25.05 5.25 7.00
C TYR A 7 -23.91 6.16 6.57
N LEU A 8 -23.11 5.68 5.61
CA LEU A 8 -21.97 6.42 5.07
C LEU A 8 -22.39 7.69 4.34
N SER A 9 -23.53 7.64 3.64
CA SER A 9 -24.06 8.79 2.89
C SER A 9 -24.43 10.00 3.77
N THR A 10 -24.75 9.78 5.07
CA THR A 10 -25.29 10.83 5.95
C THR A 10 -24.34 11.27 7.06
N SER A 11 -23.33 10.45 7.41
CA SER A 11 -22.48 10.69 8.59
C SER A 11 -21.00 10.74 8.22
N SER A 12 -20.38 11.92 8.31
CA SER A 12 -18.93 12.09 8.12
C SER A 12 -18.11 11.24 9.11
N ARG A 13 -18.55 11.17 10.38
CA ARG A 13 -17.88 10.34 11.39
C ARG A 13 -17.86 8.87 10.99
N THR A 14 -18.98 8.37 10.49
CA THR A 14 -19.09 6.96 10.05
C THR A 14 -18.17 6.71 8.84
N ARG A 15 -18.10 7.64 7.88
CA ARG A 15 -17.14 7.56 6.75
C ARG A 15 -15.70 7.44 7.23
N TYR A 16 -15.28 8.35 8.12
CA TYR A 16 -13.90 8.38 8.62
C TYR A 16 -13.54 7.13 9.41
N ILE A 17 -14.41 6.70 10.33
CA ILE A 17 -14.19 5.49 11.15
C ILE A 17 -14.17 4.26 10.27
N THR A 18 -15.10 4.13 9.33
CA THR A 18 -15.16 2.97 8.40
C THR A 18 -13.91 2.89 7.52
N GLY A 19 -13.49 4.01 6.95
CA GLY A 19 -12.26 4.07 6.17
C GLY A 19 -11.03 3.72 7.02
N ALA A 20 -10.89 4.32 8.20
CA ALA A 20 -9.77 4.06 9.10
C ALA A 20 -9.71 2.58 9.54
N LEU A 21 -10.85 1.97 9.90
CA LEU A 21 -10.90 0.56 10.30
C LEU A 21 -10.64 -0.40 9.12
N ALA A 22 -11.17 -0.11 7.93
CA ALA A 22 -10.89 -0.90 6.75
C ALA A 22 -9.39 -0.91 6.39
N TYR A 23 -8.74 0.25 6.46
CA TYR A 23 -7.30 0.38 6.24
C TYR A 23 -6.46 -0.17 7.39
N PHE A 24 -6.95 -0.09 8.64
CA PHE A 24 -6.35 -0.78 9.77
C PHE A 24 -6.25 -2.28 9.52
N ALA A 25 -7.33 -2.91 9.02
CA ALA A 25 -7.33 -4.32 8.69
C ALA A 25 -6.27 -4.70 7.64
N GLN A 26 -6.01 -3.83 6.64
CA GLN A 26 -4.94 -4.04 5.66
C GLN A 26 -3.53 -3.97 6.29
N GLY A 27 -3.39 -3.26 7.38
CA GLY A 27 -2.13 -3.19 8.14
C GLY A 27 -1.72 -4.54 8.74
N ILE A 28 -2.69 -5.41 9.09
CA ILE A 28 -2.45 -6.71 9.70
C ILE A 28 -1.60 -7.63 8.81
N PRO A 29 -2.03 -8.00 7.59
CA PRO A 29 -1.22 -8.85 6.72
C PRO A 29 0.09 -8.19 6.32
N LYS A 30 0.15 -6.86 6.25
CA LYS A 30 1.41 -6.16 5.97
C LYS A 30 2.43 -6.37 7.08
N GLY A 31 2.05 -6.26 8.34
CA GLY A 31 2.93 -6.51 9.49
C GLY A 31 3.41 -7.96 9.53
N LEU A 32 2.50 -8.90 9.30
CA LEU A 32 2.78 -10.32 9.30
C LEU A 32 3.68 -10.73 8.13
N LEU A 33 3.22 -10.56 6.89
CA LEU A 33 3.82 -11.14 5.69
C LEU A 33 5.07 -10.41 5.21
N HIS A 34 5.20 -9.10 5.48
CA HIS A 34 6.29 -8.32 4.92
C HIS A 34 7.36 -7.92 5.94
N ILE A 35 7.13 -8.12 7.25
CA ILE A 35 8.07 -7.70 8.28
C ILE A 35 8.44 -8.84 9.22
N ALA A 36 7.48 -9.37 9.98
CA ALA A 36 7.79 -10.35 11.02
C ALA A 36 8.11 -11.72 10.45
N LEU A 37 7.32 -12.20 9.49
CA LEU A 37 7.49 -13.54 8.93
C LEU A 37 8.81 -13.71 8.15
N PRO A 38 9.29 -12.76 7.31
CA PRO A 38 10.60 -12.88 6.68
C PRO A 38 11.76 -12.95 7.67
N ALA A 39 11.71 -12.18 8.75
CA ALA A 39 12.71 -12.23 9.81
C ALA A 39 12.67 -13.57 10.57
N TRP A 40 11.47 -14.06 10.88
CA TRP A 40 11.28 -15.35 11.52
C TRP A 40 11.78 -16.51 10.65
N LEU A 41 11.44 -16.51 9.34
CA LEU A 41 11.95 -17.52 8.39
C LEU A 41 13.49 -17.51 8.32
N ALA A 42 14.11 -16.33 8.41
CA ALA A 42 15.57 -16.22 8.43
C ALA A 42 16.18 -16.82 9.73
N VAL A 43 15.48 -16.69 10.87
CA VAL A 43 15.87 -17.35 12.14
C VAL A 43 15.74 -18.87 12.03
N GLU A 44 14.69 -19.36 11.38
CA GLU A 44 14.46 -20.79 11.14
C GLU A 44 15.41 -21.39 10.08
N GLY A 45 16.33 -20.60 9.52
CA GLY A 45 17.35 -21.05 8.58
C GLY A 45 16.86 -21.20 7.14
N VAL A 46 15.72 -20.62 6.78
CA VAL A 46 15.24 -20.61 5.38
C VAL A 46 16.20 -19.76 4.54
N GLU A 47 16.55 -20.29 3.38
CA GLU A 47 17.49 -19.63 2.45
C GLU A 47 17.01 -18.25 2.01
N PRO A 48 17.90 -17.22 1.94
CA PRO A 48 17.56 -15.88 1.52
C PRO A 48 16.85 -15.83 0.17
N THR A 49 17.21 -16.70 -0.77
CA THR A 49 16.58 -16.86 -2.09
C THR A 49 15.10 -17.26 -1.98
N GLN A 50 14.76 -18.16 -1.07
CA GLN A 50 13.40 -18.63 -0.84
C GLN A 50 12.55 -17.54 -0.16
N ILE A 51 13.11 -16.83 0.82
CA ILE A 51 12.44 -15.69 1.48
C ILE A 51 12.17 -14.56 0.47
N ALA A 52 13.15 -14.29 -0.40
CA ALA A 52 12.98 -13.29 -1.47
C ALA A 52 11.91 -13.70 -2.49
N ALA A 53 11.88 -14.98 -2.88
CA ALA A 53 10.84 -15.53 -3.75
C ALA A 53 9.45 -15.43 -3.11
N PHE A 54 9.33 -15.78 -1.81
CA PHE A 54 8.11 -15.59 -1.04
C PHE A 54 7.62 -14.15 -1.12
N LEU A 55 8.48 -13.16 -0.80
CA LEU A 55 8.13 -11.74 -0.87
C LEU A 55 7.76 -11.28 -2.27
N GLY A 56 8.42 -11.79 -3.31
CA GLY A 56 8.09 -11.51 -4.70
C GLY A 56 6.70 -12.02 -5.09
N VAL A 57 6.37 -13.27 -4.73
CA VAL A 57 5.08 -13.90 -5.06
C VAL A 57 3.92 -13.19 -4.35
N ILE A 58 4.04 -12.91 -3.07
CA ILE A 58 2.96 -12.25 -2.31
C ILE A 58 2.71 -10.80 -2.72
N MET A 59 3.64 -10.18 -3.46
CA MET A 59 3.44 -8.82 -4.01
C MET A 59 2.68 -8.80 -5.34
N LEU A 60 2.59 -9.91 -6.07
CA LEU A 60 1.94 -9.97 -7.38
C LEU A 60 0.48 -9.47 -7.37
N PRO A 61 -0.39 -9.80 -6.40
CA PRO A 61 -1.76 -9.29 -6.37
C PRO A 61 -1.83 -7.76 -6.37
N TRP A 62 -0.90 -7.07 -5.71
CA TRP A 62 -0.82 -5.61 -5.70
C TRP A 62 -0.42 -5.02 -7.06
N ALA A 63 0.35 -5.76 -7.86
CA ALA A 63 0.69 -5.36 -9.23
C ALA A 63 -0.54 -5.41 -10.16
N PHE A 64 -1.42 -6.38 -9.95
CA PHE A 64 -2.60 -6.60 -10.78
C PHE A 64 -3.90 -5.99 -10.24
N LYS A 65 -3.85 -5.26 -9.11
CA LYS A 65 -5.06 -4.67 -8.50
C LYS A 65 -5.84 -3.72 -9.43
N LEU A 66 -5.18 -3.14 -10.44
CA LEU A 66 -5.83 -2.29 -11.43
C LEU A 66 -6.96 -3.01 -12.21
N LEU A 67 -6.90 -4.34 -12.33
CA LEU A 67 -7.94 -5.13 -13.01
C LEU A 67 -9.18 -5.36 -12.13
N VAL A 68 -9.04 -5.18 -10.82
CA VAL A 68 -10.09 -5.47 -9.84
C VAL A 68 -11.19 -4.40 -9.87
N GLY A 69 -10.83 -3.12 -10.06
CA GLY A 69 -11.80 -2.01 -10.14
C GLY A 69 -12.87 -2.22 -11.20
N PRO A 70 -12.49 -2.40 -12.49
CA PRO A 70 -13.42 -2.71 -13.56
C PRO A 70 -14.26 -3.97 -13.34
N LEU A 71 -13.68 -5.01 -12.69
CA LEU A 71 -14.41 -6.22 -12.33
C LEU A 71 -15.52 -5.91 -11.32
N MET A 72 -15.22 -5.10 -10.31
CA MET A 72 -16.19 -4.67 -9.30
C MET A 72 -17.28 -3.77 -9.86
N ASP A 73 -16.95 -2.93 -10.85
CA ASP A 73 -17.93 -2.08 -11.54
C ASP A 73 -18.85 -2.88 -12.45
N HIS A 74 -18.40 -4.01 -12.96
CA HIS A 74 -19.21 -4.89 -13.80
C HIS A 74 -20.17 -5.78 -12.97
N TYR A 75 -19.72 -6.27 -11.82
CA TYR A 75 -20.48 -7.18 -10.96
C TYR A 75 -20.99 -6.47 -9.71
N GLU A 76 -21.98 -5.60 -9.86
CA GLU A 76 -22.62 -4.86 -8.76
C GLU A 76 -23.76 -5.66 -8.14
N TYR A 77 -23.84 -5.66 -6.80
CA TYR A 77 -25.00 -6.18 -6.06
C TYR A 77 -25.71 -5.05 -5.32
N LEU A 78 -26.44 -4.24 -6.06
CA LEU A 78 -27.09 -3.01 -5.63
C LEU A 78 -28.01 -3.13 -4.39
N PRO A 79 -28.69 -4.26 -4.09
CA PRO A 79 -29.50 -4.37 -2.89
C PRO A 79 -28.76 -4.14 -1.57
N MET A 80 -27.44 -4.35 -1.55
CA MET A 80 -26.60 -4.12 -0.35
C MET A 80 -25.68 -2.88 -0.48
N GLY A 81 -25.82 -2.13 -1.56
CA GLY A 81 -24.92 -1.04 -1.92
C GLY A 81 -24.02 -1.39 -3.12
N LYS A 82 -23.33 -0.41 -3.67
CA LYS A 82 -22.50 -0.62 -4.87
C LYS A 82 -21.18 -1.31 -4.53
N ARG A 83 -20.49 -0.85 -3.51
CA ARG A 83 -19.14 -1.31 -3.13
C ARG A 83 -19.13 -2.21 -1.90
N ARG A 84 -20.06 -2.01 -0.98
CA ARG A 84 -20.14 -2.74 0.29
C ARG A 84 -20.13 -4.26 0.15
N PRO A 85 -20.82 -4.89 -0.82
CA PRO A 85 -20.74 -6.35 -0.99
C PRO A 85 -19.32 -6.84 -1.25
N TRP A 86 -18.56 -6.10 -2.07
CA TRP A 86 -17.16 -6.37 -2.35
C TRP A 86 -16.27 -6.18 -1.13
N VAL A 87 -16.46 -5.06 -0.39
CA VAL A 87 -15.71 -4.80 0.86
C VAL A 87 -15.91 -5.95 1.84
N LEU A 88 -17.15 -6.40 2.04
CA LEU A 88 -17.47 -7.51 2.94
C LEU A 88 -16.89 -8.84 2.46
N ALA A 89 -17.04 -9.18 1.18
CA ALA A 89 -16.53 -10.42 0.62
C ALA A 89 -15.00 -10.49 0.71
N MET A 90 -14.30 -9.41 0.36
CA MET A 90 -12.84 -9.36 0.40
C MET A 90 -12.31 -9.34 1.84
N GLN A 91 -12.98 -8.63 2.75
CA GLN A 91 -12.62 -8.66 4.18
C GLN A 91 -12.82 -10.05 4.79
N LEU A 92 -13.91 -10.75 4.46
CA LEU A 92 -14.14 -12.14 4.89
C LEU A 92 -13.10 -13.09 4.31
N GLY A 93 -12.77 -12.94 3.02
CA GLY A 93 -11.71 -13.71 2.38
C GLY A 93 -10.35 -13.52 3.06
N MET A 94 -10.01 -12.27 3.47
CA MET A 94 -8.82 -11.98 4.25
C MET A 94 -8.84 -12.69 5.62
N VAL A 95 -9.97 -12.66 6.34
CA VAL A 95 -10.13 -13.36 7.63
C VAL A 95 -9.90 -14.86 7.47
N ILE A 96 -10.55 -15.47 6.47
CA ILE A 96 -10.45 -16.93 6.24
C ILE A 96 -9.05 -17.32 5.79
N SER A 97 -8.42 -16.57 4.90
CA SER A 97 -7.08 -16.88 4.40
C SER A 97 -6.00 -16.68 5.48
N LEU A 98 -6.14 -15.67 6.35
CA LEU A 98 -5.28 -15.51 7.53
C LEU A 98 -5.43 -16.71 8.48
N LEU A 99 -6.66 -17.15 8.72
CA LEU A 99 -6.90 -18.35 9.53
C LEU A 99 -6.29 -19.61 8.88
N GLY A 100 -6.42 -19.74 7.56
CA GLY A 100 -5.84 -20.84 6.77
C GLY A 100 -4.32 -20.93 6.88
N MET A 101 -3.62 -19.82 7.07
CA MET A 101 -2.18 -19.82 7.32
C MET A 101 -1.82 -20.55 8.63
N GLY A 102 -2.68 -20.51 9.63
CA GLY A 102 -2.49 -21.23 10.90
C GLY A 102 -2.63 -22.75 10.78
N LEU A 103 -3.07 -23.29 9.65
CA LEU A 103 -3.17 -24.73 9.37
C LEU A 103 -1.89 -25.29 8.73
N ILE A 104 -0.89 -24.48 8.48
CA ILE A 104 0.42 -24.92 7.97
C ILE A 104 1.24 -25.39 9.17
N ASP A 105 1.50 -26.69 9.26
CA ASP A 105 2.17 -27.30 10.42
C ASP A 105 3.63 -26.84 10.53
N ASP A 106 4.33 -26.74 9.39
CA ASP A 106 5.75 -26.37 9.34
C ASP A 106 5.99 -25.36 8.19
N PRO A 107 5.71 -24.07 8.40
CA PRO A 107 5.83 -23.06 7.35
C PRO A 107 7.27 -22.87 6.83
N ALA A 108 8.30 -23.10 7.66
CA ALA A 108 9.69 -22.94 7.25
C ALA A 108 10.11 -24.01 6.23
N ASN A 109 9.66 -25.26 6.41
CA ASN A 109 9.90 -26.34 5.46
C ASN A 109 8.86 -26.42 4.34
N GLN A 110 7.69 -25.80 4.52
CA GLN A 110 6.59 -25.75 3.53
C GLN A 110 6.45 -24.38 2.88
N ILE A 111 7.59 -23.76 2.52
CA ILE A 111 7.63 -22.39 1.99
C ILE A 111 6.74 -22.20 0.73
N GLY A 112 6.59 -23.24 -0.11
CA GLY A 112 5.70 -23.21 -1.26
C GLY A 112 4.24 -23.01 -0.87
N LEU A 113 3.74 -23.79 0.10
CA LEU A 113 2.38 -23.63 0.63
C LEU A 113 2.20 -22.26 1.33
N LEU A 114 3.23 -21.79 2.04
CA LEU A 114 3.24 -20.48 2.66
C LEU A 114 3.14 -19.36 1.60
N MET A 115 3.82 -19.51 0.44
CA MET A 115 3.72 -18.58 -0.69
C MET A 115 2.29 -18.54 -1.25
N GLU A 116 1.66 -19.71 -1.43
CA GLU A 116 0.29 -19.81 -1.95
C GLU A 116 -0.72 -19.13 -1.01
N VAL A 117 -0.66 -19.44 0.28
CA VAL A 117 -1.55 -18.83 1.28
C VAL A 117 -1.28 -17.32 1.42
N GLY A 118 -0.01 -16.91 1.46
CA GLY A 118 0.38 -15.49 1.49
C GLY A 118 -0.09 -14.72 0.25
N PHE A 119 -0.02 -15.34 -0.93
CA PHE A 119 -0.58 -14.80 -2.17
C PHE A 119 -2.09 -14.60 -2.06
N VAL A 120 -2.84 -15.61 -1.58
CA VAL A 120 -4.29 -15.53 -1.41
C VAL A 120 -4.68 -14.45 -0.40
N ILE A 121 -3.96 -14.31 0.74
CA ILE A 121 -4.17 -13.22 1.70
C ILE A 121 -4.02 -11.86 1.00
N ASN A 122 -2.97 -11.69 0.18
CA ASN A 122 -2.74 -10.44 -0.54
C ASN A 122 -3.73 -10.19 -1.69
N VAL A 123 -4.29 -11.23 -2.34
CA VAL A 123 -5.40 -11.08 -3.30
C VAL A 123 -6.60 -10.44 -2.61
N PHE A 124 -7.02 -10.97 -1.46
CA PHE A 124 -8.15 -10.40 -0.73
C PHE A 124 -7.83 -9.01 -0.17
N THR A 125 -6.62 -8.79 0.32
CA THR A 125 -6.20 -7.48 0.85
C THR A 125 -6.16 -6.41 -0.24
N ALA A 126 -5.56 -6.71 -1.40
CA ALA A 126 -5.48 -5.78 -2.52
C ALA A 126 -6.86 -5.49 -3.15
N ALA A 127 -7.72 -6.51 -3.22
CA ALA A 127 -9.08 -6.32 -3.71
C ALA A 127 -9.94 -5.53 -2.70
N GLN A 128 -9.76 -5.73 -1.40
CA GLN A 128 -10.42 -4.95 -0.35
C GLN A 128 -9.98 -3.46 -0.42
N ASP A 129 -8.70 -3.18 -0.67
CA ASP A 129 -8.17 -1.84 -0.87
C ASP A 129 -8.91 -1.13 -2.00
N VAL A 130 -9.03 -1.76 -3.18
CA VAL A 130 -9.76 -1.21 -4.33
C VAL A 130 -11.25 -0.98 -4.02
N ALA A 131 -11.89 -1.91 -3.30
CA ALA A 131 -13.31 -1.78 -2.95
C ALA A 131 -13.57 -0.62 -1.99
N VAL A 132 -12.69 -0.44 -0.99
CA VAL A 132 -12.76 0.67 -0.02
C VAL A 132 -12.48 2.00 -0.70
N ASP A 133 -11.45 2.09 -1.54
CA ASP A 133 -11.14 3.30 -2.31
C ASP A 133 -12.31 3.70 -3.20
N GLY A 134 -12.91 2.73 -3.93
CA GLY A 134 -14.10 2.97 -4.73
C GLY A 134 -15.30 3.43 -3.90
N MET A 135 -15.52 2.85 -2.72
CA MET A 135 -16.58 3.27 -1.80
C MET A 135 -16.36 4.71 -1.30
N CYS A 136 -15.12 5.08 -1.03
CA CYS A 136 -14.75 6.44 -0.64
C CYS A 136 -15.03 7.44 -1.78
N ILE A 137 -14.62 7.14 -3.01
CA ILE A 137 -14.88 7.99 -4.17
C ILE A 137 -16.39 8.19 -4.42
N ASP A 138 -17.18 7.11 -4.29
CA ASP A 138 -18.62 7.13 -4.59
C ASP A 138 -19.47 7.86 -3.52
N LEU A 139 -18.98 8.00 -2.27
CA LEU A 139 -19.80 8.44 -1.12
C LEU A 139 -19.28 9.68 -0.39
N VAL A 140 -18.05 10.12 -0.67
CA VAL A 140 -17.42 11.20 0.08
C VAL A 140 -17.50 12.52 -0.69
N PRO A 141 -18.01 13.60 -0.07
CA PRO A 141 -17.96 14.95 -0.66
C PRO A 141 -16.50 15.39 -0.86
N ILE A 142 -16.26 16.17 -1.93
CA ILE A 142 -14.91 16.68 -2.29
C ILE A 142 -14.25 17.42 -1.12
N GLU A 143 -15.04 18.14 -0.33
CA GLU A 143 -14.57 18.92 0.84
C GLU A 143 -14.08 18.04 1.99
N GLU A 144 -14.42 16.76 1.99
CA GLU A 144 -14.04 15.78 3.02
C GLU A 144 -12.90 14.84 2.57
N GLU A 145 -12.55 14.78 1.28
CA GLU A 145 -11.57 13.83 0.74
C GLU A 145 -10.20 13.90 1.45
N GLY A 146 -9.71 15.11 1.71
CA GLY A 146 -8.42 15.30 2.39
C GLY A 146 -8.43 14.76 3.82
N ARG A 147 -9.54 14.97 4.55
CA ARG A 147 -9.69 14.44 5.92
C ARG A 147 -9.82 12.94 5.92
N LEU A 148 -10.62 12.40 5.02
CA LEU A 148 -10.76 10.95 4.88
C LEU A 148 -9.42 10.30 4.60
N ASN A 149 -8.63 10.79 3.63
CA ASN A 149 -7.31 10.26 3.32
C ASN A 149 -6.36 10.27 4.53
N ALA A 150 -6.44 11.28 5.38
CA ALA A 150 -5.71 11.30 6.65
C ALA A 150 -6.15 10.17 7.59
N TYR A 151 -7.47 9.92 7.73
CA TYR A 151 -8.00 8.81 8.53
C TYR A 151 -7.64 7.43 7.95
N LEU A 152 -7.67 7.25 6.63
CA LEU A 152 -7.24 6.03 5.95
C LEU A 152 -5.75 5.75 6.26
N SER A 153 -4.90 6.74 6.05
CA SER A 153 -3.46 6.63 6.29
C SER A 153 -3.13 6.35 7.75
N PHE A 154 -3.81 7.03 8.68
CA PHE A 154 -3.68 6.81 10.11
C PHE A 154 -4.11 5.39 10.49
N GLY A 155 -5.29 4.94 10.03
CA GLY A 155 -5.78 3.58 10.27
C GLY A 155 -4.77 2.52 9.81
N LYS A 156 -4.24 2.67 8.59
CA LYS A 156 -3.23 1.75 8.03
C LYS A 156 -1.94 1.73 8.86
N ALA A 157 -1.46 2.91 9.26
CA ALA A 157 -0.25 3.04 10.06
C ALA A 157 -0.41 2.40 11.45
N VAL A 158 -1.54 2.65 12.12
CA VAL A 158 -1.83 2.07 13.45
C VAL A 158 -2.00 0.55 13.35
N GLY A 159 -2.78 0.05 12.37
CA GLY A 159 -2.97 -1.40 12.18
C GLY A 159 -1.66 -2.11 11.90
N TRP A 160 -0.86 -1.56 11.00
CA TRP A 160 0.46 -2.10 10.69
C TRP A 160 1.39 -2.06 11.88
N ALA A 161 1.56 -0.92 12.56
CA ALA A 161 2.47 -0.80 13.69
C ALA A 161 2.08 -1.71 14.87
N LEU A 162 0.79 -1.71 15.24
CA LEU A 162 0.27 -2.54 16.32
C LEU A 162 0.52 -4.03 16.07
N PHE A 163 0.12 -4.51 14.89
CA PHE A 163 0.27 -5.94 14.60
C PHE A 163 1.73 -6.32 14.36
N THR A 164 2.55 -5.48 13.74
CA THR A 164 3.99 -5.74 13.62
C THR A 164 4.65 -5.89 14.97
N ALA A 165 4.33 -5.02 15.95
CA ALA A 165 4.91 -5.08 17.28
C ALA A 165 4.63 -6.39 18.01
N ILE A 166 3.39 -6.91 17.91
CA ILE A 166 2.99 -8.12 18.66
C ILE A 166 3.30 -9.42 17.91
N ILE A 167 3.29 -9.41 16.58
CA ILE A 167 3.45 -10.62 15.74
C ILE A 167 4.83 -11.23 15.93
N GLY A 168 5.89 -10.42 16.01
CA GLY A 168 7.24 -10.95 16.19
C GLY A 168 7.37 -11.80 17.44
N THR A 169 6.81 -11.35 18.56
CA THR A 169 6.77 -12.10 19.82
C THR A 169 5.85 -13.31 19.72
N LEU A 170 4.68 -13.18 19.11
CA LEU A 170 3.74 -14.29 18.96
C LEU A 170 4.32 -15.43 18.11
N LEU A 171 5.01 -15.11 17.01
CA LEU A 171 5.66 -16.11 16.15
C LEU A 171 6.68 -16.95 16.91
N VAL A 172 7.55 -16.31 17.70
CA VAL A 172 8.62 -16.98 18.43
C VAL A 172 8.08 -17.76 19.64
N THR A 173 7.08 -17.20 20.35
CA THR A 173 6.62 -17.78 21.62
C THR A 173 5.54 -18.85 21.42
N TYR A 174 4.64 -18.65 20.46
CA TYR A 174 3.43 -19.47 20.30
C TYR A 174 3.31 -20.08 18.89
N GLY A 175 4.26 -19.79 18.00
CA GLY A 175 4.27 -20.31 16.64
C GLY A 175 3.27 -19.64 15.70
N THR A 176 3.23 -20.16 14.50
CA THR A 176 2.45 -19.59 13.36
C THR A 176 0.95 -19.74 13.54
N SER A 177 0.48 -20.84 14.12
CA SER A 177 -0.97 -21.12 14.27
C SER A 177 -1.67 -20.09 15.16
N LEU A 178 -1.13 -19.80 16.35
CA LEU A 178 -1.73 -18.80 17.25
C LEU A 178 -1.57 -17.40 16.66
N THR A 179 -0.44 -17.10 16.03
CA THR A 179 -0.20 -15.81 15.38
C THR A 179 -1.22 -15.55 14.27
N ALA A 180 -1.46 -16.53 13.41
CA ALA A 180 -2.48 -16.46 12.34
C ALA A 180 -3.89 -16.28 12.92
N LEU A 181 -4.23 -17.00 14.01
CA LEU A 181 -5.51 -16.83 14.71
C LEU A 181 -5.68 -15.39 15.23
N VAL A 182 -4.68 -14.82 15.89
CA VAL A 182 -4.73 -13.44 16.40
C VAL A 182 -4.88 -12.42 15.26
N CYS A 183 -4.16 -12.59 14.16
CA CYS A 183 -4.29 -11.75 12.97
C CYS A 183 -5.69 -11.88 12.35
N SER A 184 -6.20 -13.10 12.23
CA SER A 184 -7.55 -13.37 11.72
C SER A 184 -8.63 -12.76 12.61
N LEU A 185 -8.52 -12.86 13.94
CA LEU A 185 -9.44 -12.24 14.90
C LEU A 185 -9.42 -10.72 14.79
N GLY A 186 -8.23 -10.10 14.66
CA GLY A 186 -8.11 -8.67 14.42
C GLY A 186 -8.85 -8.21 13.15
N ALA A 187 -8.69 -8.95 12.04
CA ALA A 187 -9.41 -8.70 10.79
C ALA A 187 -10.92 -8.98 10.93
N ALA A 188 -11.31 -10.00 11.72
CA ALA A 188 -12.70 -10.36 11.96
C ALA A 188 -13.46 -9.30 12.77
N VAL A 189 -12.83 -8.66 13.74
CA VAL A 189 -13.42 -7.52 14.49
C VAL A 189 -13.81 -6.40 13.53
N VAL A 190 -12.92 -6.07 12.58
CA VAL A 190 -13.23 -5.07 11.54
C VAL A 190 -14.36 -5.57 10.62
N PHE A 191 -14.35 -6.84 10.24
CA PHE A 191 -15.43 -7.44 9.43
C PHE A 191 -16.79 -7.29 10.10
N VAL A 192 -16.89 -7.59 11.40
CA VAL A 192 -18.14 -7.43 12.18
C VAL A 192 -18.61 -5.98 12.18
N TYR A 193 -17.69 -5.01 12.35
CA TYR A 193 -18.05 -3.60 12.24
C TYR A 193 -18.59 -3.26 10.85
N LEU A 194 -17.90 -3.68 9.77
CA LEU A 194 -18.31 -3.44 8.38
C LEU A 194 -19.67 -4.06 8.04
N LEU A 195 -20.03 -5.19 8.66
CA LEU A 195 -21.37 -5.79 8.52
C LEU A 195 -22.49 -4.86 9.01
N LEU A 196 -22.24 -4.03 10.02
CA LEU A 196 -23.23 -3.15 10.62
C LEU A 196 -23.43 -1.85 9.84
N VAL A 197 -22.41 -1.40 9.09
CA VAL A 197 -22.44 -0.16 8.33
C VAL A 197 -23.06 -0.38 6.93
N ARG A 198 -23.82 0.60 6.43
CA ARG A 198 -24.42 0.59 5.08
C ARG A 198 -23.99 1.85 4.31
N GLU A 199 -23.99 1.76 2.99
CA GLU A 199 -23.69 2.91 2.14
C GLU A 199 -24.78 3.95 2.24
N ARG A 200 -26.04 3.54 2.06
CA ARG A 200 -27.21 4.44 2.00
C ARG A 200 -28.38 3.89 2.84
N HIS A 201 -29.29 4.79 3.17
CA HIS A 201 -30.54 4.43 3.84
C HIS A 201 -31.39 3.52 2.94
N GLY A 202 -32.03 2.52 3.52
CA GLY A 202 -32.92 1.57 2.81
C GLY A 202 -32.22 0.33 2.28
N GLU A 203 -30.88 0.28 2.18
CA GLU A 203 -30.15 -0.87 1.69
C GLU A 203 -30.26 -2.09 2.65
N ARG A 204 -30.14 -3.27 2.09
CA ARG A 204 -30.12 -4.53 2.83
C ARG A 204 -28.87 -4.63 3.70
N LEU A 205 -29.03 -5.12 4.93
CA LEU A 205 -27.88 -5.42 5.77
C LEU A 205 -27.13 -6.67 5.29
N LEU A 206 -27.90 -7.70 4.93
CA LEU A 206 -27.42 -8.99 4.42
C LEU A 206 -28.26 -9.39 3.20
N PRO A 207 -27.81 -10.30 2.32
CA PRO A 207 -28.53 -10.66 1.09
C PRO A 207 -29.98 -11.08 1.29
N TRP A 208 -30.27 -11.71 2.43
CA TRP A 208 -31.60 -12.24 2.80
C TRP A 208 -32.46 -11.29 3.66
N THR A 209 -31.94 -10.11 4.03
CA THR A 209 -32.72 -9.11 4.78
C THR A 209 -33.56 -8.25 3.85
N ARG A 210 -34.61 -7.60 4.40
CA ARG A 210 -35.46 -6.67 3.64
C ARG A 210 -34.71 -5.36 3.40
N GLY A 211 -34.91 -4.75 2.25
CA GLY A 211 -34.34 -3.45 1.87
C GLY A 211 -34.55 -3.16 0.39
N GLU A 212 -34.32 -1.92 -0.01
CA GLU A 212 -34.44 -1.44 -1.38
C GLU A 212 -33.08 -1.49 -2.07
N ALA A 213 -33.07 -1.61 -3.41
CA ALA A 213 -31.86 -1.54 -4.19
C ALA A 213 -31.42 -0.08 -4.32
N SER A 214 -30.10 0.19 -4.27
CA SER A 214 -29.55 1.48 -4.66
C SER A 214 -29.91 1.80 -6.12
N PRO A 215 -30.10 3.08 -6.48
CA PRO A 215 -30.32 3.45 -7.87
C PRO A 215 -29.13 3.02 -8.73
N LYS A 216 -29.44 2.46 -9.91
CA LYS A 216 -28.41 2.07 -10.87
C LYS A 216 -27.78 3.34 -11.45
N ASN A 217 -26.47 3.48 -11.32
CA ASN A 217 -25.70 4.54 -11.95
C ASN A 217 -25.58 4.27 -13.47
N GLU A 218 -25.08 5.25 -14.21
CA GLU A 218 -24.75 5.07 -15.63
C GLU A 218 -23.80 3.87 -15.82
N PRO A 219 -23.93 3.13 -16.93
CA PRO A 219 -23.07 2.00 -17.18
C PRO A 219 -21.60 2.44 -17.17
N PRO A 220 -20.69 1.66 -16.55
CA PRO A 220 -19.27 1.98 -16.55
C PRO A 220 -18.73 2.06 -18.00
N PRO A 221 -17.71 2.88 -18.27
CA PRO A 221 -17.11 2.96 -19.60
C PRO A 221 -16.62 1.58 -20.02
N SER A 222 -16.76 1.24 -21.29
CA SER A 222 -16.32 -0.06 -21.79
C SER A 222 -14.80 -0.21 -21.59
N PHE A 223 -14.34 -1.43 -21.27
CA PHE A 223 -12.89 -1.72 -21.17
C PHE A 223 -12.10 -1.19 -22.37
N ARG A 224 -12.67 -1.30 -23.59
CA ARG A 224 -12.04 -0.80 -24.81
C ARG A 224 -11.81 0.71 -24.75
N GLN A 225 -12.78 1.47 -24.25
CA GLN A 225 -12.67 2.92 -24.15
C GLN A 225 -11.60 3.34 -23.15
N VAL A 226 -11.59 2.71 -21.97
CA VAL A 226 -10.56 2.92 -20.95
C VAL A 226 -9.16 2.64 -21.51
N PHE A 227 -8.98 1.56 -22.27
CA PHE A 227 -7.69 1.24 -22.89
C PHE A 227 -7.29 2.22 -23.99
N VAL A 228 -8.24 2.70 -24.80
CA VAL A 228 -7.95 3.68 -25.86
C VAL A 228 -7.55 5.03 -25.27
N ASP A 229 -8.28 5.49 -24.27
CA ASP A 229 -8.03 6.78 -23.62
C ASP A 229 -6.69 6.76 -22.87
N LEU A 230 -6.39 5.67 -22.17
CA LEU A 230 -5.11 5.44 -21.53
C LEU A 230 -3.92 5.38 -22.48
N ASN A 231 -4.10 4.80 -23.66
CA ASN A 231 -3.02 4.68 -24.65
C ASN A 231 -2.45 6.05 -25.05
N HIS A 232 -3.28 7.09 -25.13
CA HIS A 232 -2.82 8.44 -25.45
C HIS A 232 -2.04 9.11 -24.31
N VAL A 233 -2.37 8.80 -23.06
CA VAL A 233 -1.78 9.44 -21.88
C VAL A 233 -0.50 8.73 -21.43
N LEU A 234 -0.46 7.39 -21.52
CA LEU A 234 0.66 6.58 -21.02
C LEU A 234 1.94 6.76 -21.82
N TRP A 235 1.85 6.99 -23.13
CA TRP A 235 3.03 7.10 -24.01
C TRP A 235 3.60 8.51 -24.10
N THR A 236 3.15 9.44 -23.27
CA THR A 236 3.80 10.74 -23.17
C THR A 236 5.17 10.61 -22.49
N ARG A 237 6.12 11.47 -22.85
CA ARG A 237 7.46 11.49 -22.23
C ARG A 237 7.37 11.63 -20.70
N ALA A 238 6.47 12.48 -20.20
CA ALA A 238 6.28 12.71 -18.77
C ALA A 238 5.80 11.42 -18.08
N SER A 239 4.81 10.74 -18.66
CA SER A 239 4.27 9.48 -18.16
C SER A 239 5.32 8.36 -18.12
N LEU A 240 6.10 8.21 -19.20
CA LEU A 240 7.18 7.22 -19.26
C LEU A 240 8.26 7.45 -18.21
N VAL A 241 8.65 8.71 -17.97
CA VAL A 241 9.62 9.05 -16.93
C VAL A 241 9.05 8.77 -15.53
N ILE A 242 7.78 9.10 -15.27
CA ILE A 242 7.13 8.75 -14.00
C ILE A 242 7.02 7.23 -13.83
N MET A 243 6.65 6.48 -14.86
CA MET A 243 6.63 5.01 -14.79
C MET A 243 8.02 4.44 -14.45
N LEU A 244 9.09 5.01 -15.03
CA LEU A 244 10.46 4.62 -14.68
C LEU A 244 10.78 4.94 -13.21
N ILE A 245 10.43 6.14 -12.72
CA ILE A 245 10.62 6.53 -11.32
C ILE A 245 9.84 5.59 -10.39
N MET A 246 8.56 5.30 -10.71
CA MET A 246 7.72 4.40 -9.94
C MET A 246 8.28 2.98 -9.92
N PHE A 247 8.75 2.48 -11.06
CA PHE A 247 9.39 1.16 -11.15
C PHE A 247 10.66 1.09 -10.31
N MET A 248 11.55 2.07 -10.43
CA MET A 248 12.82 2.11 -9.68
C MET A 248 12.60 2.29 -8.18
N ALA A 249 11.63 3.12 -7.76
CA ALA A 249 11.25 3.26 -6.36
C ALA A 249 10.66 1.95 -5.80
N GLY A 250 9.84 1.27 -6.59
CA GLY A 250 9.36 -0.07 -6.29
C GLY A 250 10.50 -1.06 -6.15
N MET A 251 11.41 -1.11 -7.12
CA MET A 251 12.57 -2.01 -7.12
C MET A 251 13.45 -1.82 -5.88
N PHE A 252 13.74 -0.56 -5.52
CA PHE A 252 14.44 -0.24 -4.27
C PHE A 252 13.68 -0.75 -3.04
N SER A 253 12.37 -0.47 -2.95
CA SER A 253 11.52 -0.92 -1.85
C SER A 253 11.47 -2.44 -1.73
N GLY A 254 11.36 -3.17 -2.85
CA GLY A 254 11.31 -4.63 -2.89
C GLY A 254 12.63 -5.27 -2.51
N TYR A 255 13.74 -4.76 -3.07
CA TYR A 255 15.09 -5.21 -2.74
C TYR A 255 15.38 -5.04 -1.24
N GLY A 256 15.14 -3.83 -0.70
CA GLY A 256 15.37 -3.57 0.72
C GLY A 256 14.45 -4.37 1.65
N ARG A 257 13.21 -4.64 1.21
CA ARG A 257 12.25 -5.45 1.97
C ARG A 257 12.68 -6.92 2.06
N ALA A 258 13.39 -7.43 1.07
CA ALA A 258 13.97 -8.77 1.11
C ALA A 258 15.30 -8.78 1.87
N LEU A 259 16.19 -7.84 1.63
CA LEU A 259 17.51 -7.76 2.26
C LEU A 259 17.44 -7.49 3.77
N MET A 260 16.70 -6.45 4.20
CA MET A 260 16.84 -5.91 5.55
C MET A 260 16.39 -6.83 6.68
N PRO A 261 15.27 -7.59 6.61
CA PRO A 261 14.90 -8.51 7.68
C PRO A 261 15.89 -9.68 7.81
N ILE A 262 16.43 -10.15 6.69
CA ILE A 262 17.40 -11.24 6.68
C ILE A 262 18.74 -10.75 7.26
N ALA A 263 19.22 -9.59 6.83
CA ALA A 263 20.45 -8.98 7.35
C ALA A 263 20.31 -8.63 8.85
N ALA A 264 19.16 -8.14 9.29
CA ALA A 264 18.89 -7.86 10.69
C ALA A 264 19.13 -9.10 11.58
N VAL A 265 18.67 -10.25 11.13
CA VAL A 265 18.79 -11.50 11.89
C VAL A 265 20.17 -12.15 11.70
N GLN A 266 20.63 -12.30 10.44
CA GLN A 266 21.83 -13.11 10.14
C GLN A 266 23.16 -12.36 10.31
N VAL A 267 23.12 -11.01 10.30
CA VAL A 267 24.33 -10.18 10.38
C VAL A 267 24.37 -9.35 11.65
N PHE A 268 23.22 -8.83 12.06
CA PHE A 268 23.13 -7.88 13.16
C PHE A 268 22.56 -8.49 14.44
N ASP A 269 22.36 -9.83 14.46
CA ASP A 269 21.90 -10.62 15.60
C ASP A 269 20.57 -10.14 16.24
N PHE A 270 19.71 -9.47 15.46
CA PHE A 270 18.37 -9.14 15.93
C PHE A 270 17.51 -10.39 16.06
N SER A 271 16.81 -10.50 17.17
CA SER A 271 15.69 -11.45 17.25
C SER A 271 14.49 -10.96 16.45
N THR A 272 13.60 -11.88 16.04
CA THR A 272 12.35 -11.53 15.34
C THR A 272 11.50 -10.51 16.11
N PRO A 273 11.33 -10.61 17.45
CA PRO A 273 10.64 -9.56 18.22
C PRO A 273 11.32 -8.19 18.11
N GLN A 274 12.63 -8.11 18.34
CA GLN A 274 13.39 -6.85 18.27
C GLN A 274 13.26 -6.18 16.90
N TRP A 275 13.41 -6.94 15.81
CA TRP A 275 13.19 -6.44 14.45
C TRP A 275 11.77 -5.91 14.26
N SER A 276 10.77 -6.66 14.72
CA SER A 276 9.35 -6.30 14.57
C SER A 276 9.00 -5.04 15.37
N GLU A 277 9.45 -4.94 16.62
CA GLU A 277 9.25 -3.78 17.49
C GLU A 277 9.92 -2.53 16.91
N LEU A 278 11.17 -2.66 16.46
CA LEU A 278 11.89 -1.54 15.84
C LEU A 278 11.17 -1.04 14.59
N ASN A 279 10.70 -1.95 13.73
CA ASN A 279 9.89 -1.58 12.55
C ASN A 279 8.56 -0.92 12.94
N ALA A 280 7.88 -1.41 13.97
CA ALA A 280 6.64 -0.83 14.44
C ALA A 280 6.84 0.62 14.92
N ILE A 281 7.83 0.84 15.78
CA ILE A 281 8.13 2.15 16.37
C ILE A 281 8.63 3.12 15.29
N MET A 282 9.69 2.75 14.58
CA MET A 282 10.33 3.63 13.59
C MET A 282 9.46 3.82 12.36
N GLY A 283 8.73 2.79 11.93
CA GLY A 283 7.80 2.89 10.81
C GLY A 283 6.59 3.77 11.13
N PHE A 284 6.06 3.70 12.36
CA PHE A 284 5.02 4.62 12.82
C PHE A 284 5.54 6.06 12.91
N ALA A 285 6.72 6.26 13.49
CA ALA A 285 7.39 7.56 13.52
C ALA A 285 7.61 8.12 12.09
N GLY A 286 8.06 7.30 11.16
CA GLY A 286 8.22 7.66 9.75
C GLY A 286 6.90 8.05 9.08
N ALA A 287 5.81 7.34 9.36
CA ALA A 287 4.48 7.70 8.88
C ALA A 287 4.00 9.06 9.45
N VAL A 288 4.27 9.31 10.73
CA VAL A 288 3.97 10.62 11.36
C VAL A 288 4.79 11.74 10.73
N ILE A 289 6.10 11.54 10.53
CA ILE A 289 6.97 12.52 9.85
C ILE A 289 6.45 12.79 8.44
N ALA A 290 6.04 11.75 7.71
CA ALA A 290 5.51 11.86 6.36
C ALA A 290 4.25 12.75 6.28
N LEU A 291 3.39 12.76 7.32
CA LEU A 291 2.23 13.66 7.40
C LEU A 291 2.65 15.15 7.45
N PHE A 292 3.77 15.45 8.11
CA PHE A 292 4.28 16.82 8.19
C PHE A 292 5.09 17.26 6.97
N LEU A 293 5.37 16.35 6.04
CA LEU A 293 6.08 16.67 4.80
C LEU A 293 5.22 17.38 3.74
N GLY A 294 3.89 17.29 3.83
CA GLY A 294 3.00 17.97 2.88
C GLY A 294 3.37 19.44 2.67
N PRO A 295 3.41 20.29 3.71
CA PRO A 295 3.80 21.70 3.58
C PRO A 295 5.23 21.91 3.05
N VAL A 296 6.16 20.98 3.32
CA VAL A 296 7.53 21.03 2.81
C VAL A 296 7.56 20.73 1.31
N ILE A 297 6.79 19.72 0.89
CA ILE A 297 6.61 19.35 -0.52
C ILE A 297 5.95 20.49 -1.30
N ASP A 298 4.91 21.11 -0.72
CA ASP A 298 4.20 22.24 -1.33
C ASP A 298 5.13 23.45 -1.52
N ARG A 299 6.03 23.70 -0.57
CA ARG A 299 6.96 24.84 -0.60
C ARG A 299 8.17 24.63 -1.51
N HIS A 300 8.75 23.42 -1.52
CA HIS A 300 10.03 23.13 -2.20
C HIS A 300 9.86 22.27 -3.45
N GLY A 301 8.67 21.74 -3.68
CA GLY A 301 8.34 20.81 -4.76
C GLY A 301 8.72 19.36 -4.45
N ALA A 302 7.86 18.43 -4.83
CA ALA A 302 8.04 16.98 -4.58
C ALA A 302 9.38 16.45 -5.16
N LYS A 303 9.80 16.94 -6.32
CA LYS A 303 11.06 16.55 -6.97
C LYS A 303 12.29 16.87 -6.10
N SER A 304 12.35 18.06 -5.50
CA SER A 304 13.51 18.50 -4.69
C SER A 304 13.59 17.72 -3.39
N VAL A 305 12.47 17.55 -2.68
CA VAL A 305 12.39 16.78 -1.43
C VAL A 305 12.75 15.32 -1.69
N MET A 306 12.20 14.73 -2.75
CA MET A 306 12.52 13.38 -3.17
C MET A 306 14.00 13.20 -3.51
N GLY A 307 14.58 14.12 -4.29
CA GLY A 307 15.99 14.08 -4.68
C GLY A 307 16.92 14.10 -3.48
N LEU A 308 16.65 14.96 -2.49
CA LEU A 308 17.41 15.01 -1.24
C LEU A 308 17.27 13.71 -0.44
N THR A 309 16.04 13.21 -0.27
CA THR A 309 15.81 11.99 0.50
C THR A 309 16.48 10.78 -0.13
N ILE A 310 16.44 10.67 -1.46
CA ILE A 310 17.11 9.59 -2.20
C ILE A 310 18.63 9.71 -2.12
N LEU A 311 19.16 10.92 -2.19
CA LEU A 311 20.62 11.14 -1.98
C LEU A 311 21.04 10.67 -0.58
N LEU A 312 20.29 11.04 0.46
CA LEU A 312 20.55 10.58 1.83
C LEU A 312 20.44 9.04 1.94
N THR A 313 19.47 8.44 1.27
CA THR A 313 19.31 6.97 1.25
C THR A 313 20.45 6.28 0.50
N GLY A 314 20.96 6.87 -0.56
CA GLY A 314 22.14 6.37 -1.28
C GLY A 314 23.40 6.44 -0.42
N ILE A 315 23.64 7.58 0.25
CA ILE A 315 24.73 7.74 1.20
C ILE A 315 24.62 6.69 2.32
N HIS A 316 23.43 6.51 2.89
CA HIS A 316 23.16 5.50 3.90
C HIS A 316 23.50 4.08 3.43
N ALA A 317 23.05 3.68 2.22
CA ALA A 317 23.32 2.36 1.67
C ALA A 317 24.80 2.10 1.45
N PHE A 318 25.52 3.07 0.86
CA PHE A 318 26.97 2.97 0.68
C PHE A 318 27.74 3.04 2.01
N THR A 319 27.26 3.82 2.99
CA THR A 319 27.86 3.79 4.35
C THR A 319 27.79 2.38 4.93
N LEU A 320 26.64 1.73 4.90
CA LEU A 320 26.54 0.33 5.34
C LEU A 320 27.46 -0.58 4.53
N ALA A 321 27.57 -0.42 3.22
CA ALA A 321 28.44 -1.25 2.39
C ALA A 321 29.93 -1.14 2.76
N PHE A 322 30.40 0.05 3.15
CA PHE A 322 31.83 0.30 3.36
C PHE A 322 32.27 0.35 4.82
N THR A 323 31.35 0.15 5.77
CA THR A 323 31.64 0.21 7.22
C THR A 323 31.38 -1.12 7.93
N GLN A 324 31.75 -2.24 7.32
CA GLN A 324 31.57 -3.58 7.91
C GLN A 324 32.19 -3.72 9.30
N GLU A 325 33.34 -3.05 9.55
CA GLU A 325 34.01 -3.03 10.84
C GLU A 325 33.13 -2.48 11.98
N MET A 326 32.15 -1.64 11.64
CA MET A 326 31.21 -1.04 12.58
C MET A 326 29.98 -1.92 12.85
N TRP A 327 29.79 -3.01 12.12
CA TRP A 327 28.59 -3.86 12.25
C TRP A 327 28.49 -4.62 13.56
N SER A 328 29.61 -4.77 14.27
CA SER A 328 29.64 -5.31 15.65
C SER A 328 29.20 -4.30 16.71
N ASN A 329 29.02 -3.05 16.36
CA ASN A 329 28.58 -2.00 17.28
C ASN A 329 27.05 -1.89 17.23
N GLU A 330 26.37 -2.35 18.28
CA GLU A 330 24.91 -2.36 18.40
C GLU A 330 24.28 -0.97 18.20
N ASN A 331 24.87 0.09 18.75
CA ASN A 331 24.34 1.45 18.61
C ASN A 331 24.44 1.94 17.17
N TYR A 332 25.54 1.64 16.48
CA TYR A 332 25.71 1.97 15.08
C TYR A 332 24.64 1.28 14.22
N VAL A 333 24.47 -0.01 14.39
CA VAL A 333 23.48 -0.84 13.67
C VAL A 333 22.07 -0.34 13.93
N LEU A 334 21.74 -0.09 15.21
CA LEU A 334 20.41 0.43 15.59
C LEU A 334 20.08 1.76 14.90
N VAL A 335 21.06 2.70 14.86
CA VAL A 335 20.89 3.98 14.17
C VAL A 335 20.71 3.78 12.67
N MET A 336 21.54 2.94 12.04
CA MET A 336 21.49 2.71 10.59
C MET A 336 20.18 2.05 10.17
N ILE A 337 19.73 1.01 10.88
CA ILE A 337 18.44 0.37 10.58
C ILE A 337 17.28 1.34 10.82
N SER A 338 17.29 2.10 11.91
CA SER A 338 16.27 3.09 12.22
C SER A 338 16.16 4.15 11.12
N LEU A 339 17.28 4.68 10.63
CA LEU A 339 17.31 5.64 9.53
C LEU A 339 16.72 5.06 8.25
N TRP A 340 17.04 3.81 7.91
CA TRP A 340 16.47 3.16 6.72
C TRP A 340 14.95 3.05 6.82
N ILE A 341 14.43 2.60 7.98
CA ILE A 341 12.98 2.48 8.19
C ILE A 341 12.26 3.84 8.10
N LEU A 342 12.89 4.91 8.62
CA LEU A 342 12.35 6.26 8.59
C LEU A 342 12.36 6.89 7.18
N LEU A 343 13.38 6.63 6.37
CA LEU A 343 13.52 7.23 5.03
C LEU A 343 12.52 6.66 4.02
N LEU A 344 12.14 5.40 4.16
CA LEU A 344 11.28 4.71 3.19
C LEU A 344 9.89 5.35 3.01
N PRO A 345 9.12 5.66 4.08
CA PRO A 345 7.84 6.37 3.95
C PRO A 345 7.97 7.75 3.29
N ILE A 346 9.06 8.46 3.56
CA ILE A 346 9.31 9.79 2.99
C ILE A 346 9.48 9.70 1.46
N ILE A 347 10.28 8.75 0.99
CA ILE A 347 10.44 8.49 -0.45
C ILE A 347 9.08 8.20 -1.08
N MET A 348 8.30 7.31 -0.47
CA MET A 348 7.01 6.89 -1.02
C MET A 348 6.02 8.05 -1.12
N VAL A 349 5.94 8.94 -0.13
CA VAL A 349 5.08 10.12 -0.19
C VAL A 349 5.48 11.05 -1.34
N CYS A 350 6.77 11.29 -1.53
CA CYS A 350 7.27 12.12 -2.63
C CYS A 350 7.01 11.49 -4.00
N VAL A 351 7.19 10.17 -4.13
CA VAL A 351 6.91 9.41 -5.37
C VAL A 351 5.42 9.52 -5.74
N LEU A 352 4.53 9.34 -4.75
CA LEU A 352 3.09 9.46 -4.96
C LEU A 352 2.69 10.89 -5.36
N ALA A 353 3.25 11.91 -4.70
CA ALA A 353 3.01 13.31 -5.04
C ALA A 353 3.45 13.65 -6.47
N LEU A 354 4.61 13.13 -6.91
CA LEU A 354 5.08 13.28 -8.29
C LEU A 354 4.14 12.59 -9.29
N ALA A 355 3.72 11.35 -9.00
CA ALA A 355 2.80 10.63 -9.87
C ALA A 355 1.45 11.33 -10.01
N MET A 356 0.90 11.84 -8.90
CA MET A 356 -0.35 12.60 -8.90
C MET A 356 -0.26 13.90 -9.70
N SER A 357 0.90 14.59 -9.67
CA SER A 357 1.09 15.89 -10.32
C SER A 357 0.95 15.87 -11.85
N ILE A 358 1.08 14.72 -12.49
CA ILE A 358 0.96 14.56 -13.94
C ILE A 358 -0.34 13.89 -14.38
N CYS A 359 -1.17 13.46 -13.43
CA CYS A 359 -2.46 12.87 -13.75
C CYS A 359 -3.41 13.94 -14.31
N THR A 360 -4.02 13.65 -15.46
CA THR A 360 -4.98 14.56 -16.12
C THR A 360 -6.37 14.43 -15.52
N SER A 361 -7.13 15.52 -15.46
CA SER A 361 -8.42 15.60 -14.75
C SER A 361 -9.52 14.65 -15.25
N SER A 362 -9.43 14.14 -16.48
CA SER A 362 -10.43 13.23 -17.06
C SER A 362 -10.22 11.76 -16.72
N GLU A 363 -8.96 11.34 -16.44
CA GLU A 363 -8.59 9.93 -16.33
C GLU A 363 -7.62 9.68 -15.18
N SER A 364 -7.56 10.62 -14.24
CA SER A 364 -6.55 10.67 -13.17
C SER A 364 -6.50 9.41 -12.32
N ALA A 365 -7.64 8.82 -11.98
CA ALA A 365 -7.71 7.64 -11.11
C ALA A 365 -7.09 6.40 -11.78
N THR A 366 -7.43 6.15 -13.06
CA THR A 366 -6.91 4.98 -13.79
C THR A 366 -5.44 5.15 -14.13
N GLN A 367 -5.03 6.36 -14.54
CA GLN A 367 -3.63 6.69 -14.80
C GLN A 367 -2.77 6.47 -13.54
N PHE A 368 -3.23 6.98 -12.40
CA PHE A 368 -2.55 6.79 -11.12
C PHE A 368 -2.49 5.31 -10.70
N ALA A 369 -3.57 4.55 -10.90
CA ALA A 369 -3.61 3.11 -10.61
C ALA A 369 -2.56 2.33 -11.43
N ILE A 370 -2.33 2.72 -12.69
CA ILE A 370 -1.28 2.12 -13.54
C ILE A 370 0.11 2.44 -12.96
N TYR A 371 0.37 3.69 -12.59
CA TYR A 371 1.64 4.06 -11.98
C TYR A 371 1.90 3.27 -10.70
N MET A 372 0.89 3.09 -9.85
CA MET A 372 0.97 2.25 -8.66
C MET A 372 1.25 0.78 -8.99
N SER A 373 0.62 0.25 -10.03
CA SER A 373 0.88 -1.12 -10.50
C SER A 373 2.32 -1.29 -10.99
N VAL A 374 2.85 -0.32 -11.73
CA VAL A 374 4.26 -0.31 -12.17
C VAL A 374 5.21 -0.28 -10.96
N CYS A 375 4.89 0.51 -9.92
CA CYS A 375 5.65 0.51 -8.66
C CYS A 375 5.63 -0.87 -7.99
N ASN A 376 4.47 -1.51 -7.91
CA ASN A 376 4.34 -2.84 -7.31
C ASN A 376 5.05 -3.94 -8.13
N ILE A 377 5.04 -3.85 -9.47
CA ILE A 377 5.86 -4.71 -10.34
C ILE A 377 7.35 -4.49 -10.03
N GLY A 378 7.78 -3.23 -9.91
CA GLY A 378 9.14 -2.90 -9.50
C GLY A 378 9.50 -3.55 -8.16
N ALA A 379 8.60 -3.53 -7.17
CA ALA A 379 8.82 -4.16 -5.87
C ALA A 379 8.96 -5.69 -5.97
N THR A 380 8.15 -6.35 -6.78
CA THR A 380 8.30 -7.78 -7.08
C THR A 380 9.66 -8.06 -7.72
N VAL A 381 10.02 -7.31 -8.76
CA VAL A 381 11.31 -7.45 -9.45
C VAL A 381 12.47 -7.21 -8.49
N GLY A 382 12.40 -6.21 -7.62
CA GLY A 382 13.44 -5.91 -6.62
C GLY A 382 13.65 -7.06 -5.63
N SER A 383 12.57 -7.67 -5.12
CA SER A 383 12.66 -8.83 -4.23
C SER A 383 13.27 -10.04 -4.94
N VAL A 384 12.81 -10.36 -6.15
CA VAL A 384 13.35 -11.47 -6.95
C VAL A 384 14.81 -11.21 -7.33
N PHE A 385 15.17 -9.98 -7.67
CA PHE A 385 16.55 -9.60 -7.98
C PHE A 385 17.48 -9.83 -6.76
N TYR A 386 17.07 -9.41 -5.56
CA TYR A 386 17.81 -9.75 -4.34
C TYR A 386 18.01 -11.27 -4.21
N GLY A 387 16.94 -12.05 -4.35
CA GLY A 387 17.02 -13.52 -4.29
C GLY A 387 18.00 -14.11 -5.29
N SER A 388 18.06 -13.56 -6.52
CA SER A 388 18.97 -14.07 -7.57
C SER A 388 20.44 -13.76 -7.31
N VAL A 389 20.75 -12.69 -6.57
CA VAL A 389 22.15 -12.27 -6.29
C VAL A 389 22.63 -12.67 -4.91
N SER A 390 21.76 -12.87 -3.94
CA SER A 390 22.09 -13.14 -2.53
C SER A 390 22.97 -14.37 -2.31
N GLY A 391 22.88 -15.38 -3.17
CA GLY A 391 23.71 -16.60 -3.10
C GLY A 391 25.12 -16.43 -3.66
N VAL A 392 25.42 -15.34 -4.37
CA VAL A 392 26.72 -15.11 -5.05
C VAL A 392 27.40 -13.81 -4.61
N THR A 393 26.75 -13.00 -3.78
CA THR A 393 27.23 -11.73 -3.25
C THR A 393 27.35 -11.78 -1.73
N ASP A 394 28.34 -11.09 -1.19
CA ASP A 394 28.43 -10.86 0.25
C ASP A 394 27.49 -9.73 0.71
N TRP A 395 27.38 -9.53 2.01
CA TRP A 395 26.47 -8.53 2.60
C TRP A 395 26.83 -7.09 2.21
N SER A 396 28.12 -6.76 2.13
CA SER A 396 28.59 -5.43 1.69
C SER A 396 28.20 -5.19 0.24
N GLN A 397 28.39 -6.17 -0.63
CA GLN A 397 28.00 -6.09 -2.04
C GLN A 397 26.46 -5.93 -2.19
N ASN A 398 25.67 -6.59 -1.34
CA ASN A 398 24.20 -6.41 -1.34
C ASN A 398 23.80 -4.99 -0.95
N TYR A 399 24.44 -4.37 0.03
CA TYR A 399 24.21 -2.96 0.37
C TYR A 399 24.70 -2.02 -0.75
N ALA A 400 25.84 -2.32 -1.39
CA ALA A 400 26.32 -1.56 -2.54
C ALA A 400 25.36 -1.64 -3.74
N LEU A 401 24.79 -2.84 -4.03
CA LEU A 401 23.76 -3.00 -5.04
C LEU A 401 22.49 -2.22 -4.71
N MET A 402 22.06 -2.20 -3.44
CA MET A 402 20.98 -1.34 -3.00
C MET A 402 21.29 0.13 -3.27
N GLY A 403 22.50 0.58 -2.96
CA GLY A 403 22.98 1.92 -3.27
C GLY A 403 22.98 2.23 -4.77
N LEU A 404 23.34 1.27 -5.62
CA LEU A 404 23.27 1.40 -7.07
C LEU A 404 21.83 1.56 -7.58
N ILE A 405 20.88 0.78 -7.04
CA ILE A 405 19.44 0.92 -7.37
C ILE A 405 18.96 2.33 -6.99
N VAL A 406 19.35 2.82 -5.81
CA VAL A 406 19.04 4.18 -5.35
C VAL A 406 19.67 5.24 -6.27
N PHE A 407 20.88 5.03 -6.73
CA PHE A 407 21.54 5.93 -7.69
C PHE A 407 20.81 5.97 -9.05
N LEU A 408 20.37 4.81 -9.57
CA LEU A 408 19.54 4.74 -10.78
C LEU A 408 18.18 5.43 -10.60
N LEU A 409 17.58 5.32 -9.42
CA LEU A 409 16.38 6.08 -9.06
C LEU A 409 16.67 7.59 -9.09
N LEU A 410 17.78 8.04 -8.53
CA LEU A 410 18.19 9.45 -8.58
C LEU A 410 18.37 9.95 -10.02
N LEU A 411 19.01 9.15 -10.89
CA LEU A 411 19.14 9.49 -12.30
C LEU A 411 17.78 9.62 -12.99
N SER A 412 16.84 8.71 -12.70
CA SER A 412 15.49 8.78 -13.26
C SER A 412 14.76 10.08 -12.86
N ILE A 413 14.96 10.57 -11.64
CA ILE A 413 14.40 11.85 -11.18
C ILE A 413 15.04 13.04 -11.90
N LEU A 414 16.33 13.00 -12.18
CA LEU A 414 16.99 14.06 -12.94
C LEU A 414 16.45 14.18 -14.36
N MET A 415 15.98 13.06 -14.94
CA MET A 415 15.31 13.06 -16.25
C MET A 415 13.91 13.71 -16.21
N TYR A 416 13.29 13.77 -15.04
CA TYR A 416 12.00 14.43 -14.87
C TYR A 416 12.16 15.94 -14.95
N ARG A 417 11.58 16.54 -16.00
CA ARG A 417 11.50 17.99 -16.13
C ARG A 417 10.20 18.46 -15.48
N THR A 418 10.29 19.30 -14.47
CA THR A 418 9.13 20.04 -13.98
C THR A 418 8.67 20.93 -15.14
N HIS A 419 7.54 20.60 -15.75
CA HIS A 419 6.83 21.58 -16.57
C HIS A 419 6.43 22.66 -15.57
N GLY A 420 6.91 23.90 -15.78
CA GLY A 420 6.53 25.03 -14.95
C GLY A 420 5.02 24.99 -14.77
N HIS A 421 4.55 25.19 -13.54
CA HIS A 421 3.14 25.16 -13.21
C HIS A 421 2.37 25.92 -14.31
N PRO A 422 1.43 25.31 -15.03
CA PRO A 422 0.44 26.11 -15.68
C PRO A 422 -0.35 26.77 -14.55
N GLU A 423 -0.28 28.07 -14.42
CA GLU A 423 -1.12 28.93 -13.56
C GLU A 423 -2.63 28.71 -13.78
N LYS A 424 -3.02 27.69 -14.53
CA LYS A 424 -4.41 27.37 -14.93
C LYS A 424 -5.19 26.47 -13.99
N LEU A 425 -4.65 26.06 -12.84
CA LEU A 425 -5.41 25.24 -11.88
C LEU A 425 -6.16 26.07 -10.81
N LEU A 426 -6.05 27.40 -10.83
CA LEU A 426 -6.79 28.31 -9.94
C LEU A 426 -7.85 29.16 -10.63
N GLU A 427 -8.16 28.93 -11.90
CA GLU A 427 -9.42 29.48 -12.41
C GLU A 427 -10.57 28.62 -11.88
N PRO A 428 -11.45 29.20 -11.02
CA PRO A 428 -12.69 28.53 -10.68
C PRO A 428 -13.42 28.27 -12.00
N LYS A 429 -13.83 27.01 -12.23
CA LYS A 429 -14.67 26.62 -13.36
C LYS A 429 -15.75 27.68 -13.49
N LYS A 430 -15.62 28.60 -14.45
CA LYS A 430 -16.73 29.47 -14.87
C LYS A 430 -17.82 28.51 -15.32
N ALA A 431 -18.79 28.30 -14.42
CA ALA A 431 -20.00 27.58 -14.71
C ALA A 431 -20.45 28.07 -16.09
N SER A 432 -20.62 27.15 -17.04
CA SER A 432 -21.06 27.41 -18.36
C SER A 432 -22.38 28.18 -18.31
N LYS A 433 -22.31 29.50 -18.44
CA LYS A 433 -23.48 30.41 -18.57
C LYS A 433 -24.29 30.16 -19.84
N ARG A 434 -24.08 29.04 -20.54
CA ARG A 434 -24.88 28.67 -21.72
C ARG A 434 -26.19 27.97 -21.37
N HIS A 435 -26.38 27.40 -20.20
CA HIS A 435 -27.63 26.70 -19.86
C HIS A 435 -28.68 27.56 -19.16
N LEU A 436 -28.38 28.82 -18.82
CA LEU A 436 -29.35 29.74 -18.20
C LEU A 436 -29.99 30.77 -19.19
N ARG A 437 -29.67 30.73 -20.48
CA ARG A 437 -30.28 31.60 -21.48
C ARG A 437 -31.49 31.00 -22.21
N ASP A 438 -31.71 29.69 -22.08
CA ASP A 438 -32.83 29.02 -22.79
C ASP A 438 -34.08 28.78 -21.92
N ILE A 439 -34.06 29.16 -20.64
CA ILE A 439 -35.21 29.01 -19.73
C ILE A 439 -36.09 30.28 -19.68
N HIS A 440 -35.69 31.38 -20.31
CA HIS A 440 -36.49 32.63 -20.37
C HIS A 440 -37.04 32.96 -21.75
N ARG A 441 -37.19 31.96 -22.62
CA ARG A 441 -37.92 32.12 -23.88
C ARG A 441 -38.84 30.90 -24.10
N HIS A 442 -39.81 30.75 -23.24
CA HIS A 442 -41.13 30.16 -23.54
C HIS A 442 -42.09 30.54 -22.43
#